data_6eaa9b24ea89724e777af57cea23a366
#
_entry.id   6eaa9b24ea89724e777af57cea23a366
#
_cell.length_a   1.000
_cell.length_b   1.000
_cell.length_c   1.000
_cell.angle_alpha   90.00
_cell.angle_beta   90.00
_cell.angle_gamma   90.00
#
_symmetry.space_group_name_H-M   'P 1'
#
loop_
_entity.id
_entity.type
_entity.pdbx_description
1 polymer ?
#
loop_
_entity_poly.entity_id
_entity_poly.type
_entity_poly.pdbx_seq_one_letter_code
_entity_poly.pdbx_strand_id
1 'polypeptide(L)'
;MVIDTHIRPALFSPICENKERFEKRCDQMNYHLMKPSSIELLKKQYALAGIEKVFLLPSDCSFETGEPDISNDEIEKIVQCDPTFFVGFASADPRKESAAEELEKAFKFQNLAGLYINTARLHMYPCDERLFVLYDICKKYKRPIIFQAGLSMENNSLAKYCRPIEFEEVLSKYPEVNICLSHVGWPWVQETAALLLKYENCYTNTALMNFDGPYQIYKKVFTEDMGALWVEHNIADKIMFGSGSPRIRPVRSKRGLDSLGFS
;
A
#
# COMPACT_ATOMS: atom_id res chain seq x y z
N MET A 1 -18.23 -3.97 -8.16
CA MET A 1 -16.80 -3.81 -8.56
C MET A 1 -15.93 -4.01 -7.32
N VAL A 2 -14.98 -4.95 -7.36
CA VAL A 2 -14.02 -5.15 -6.27
C VAL A 2 -12.66 -4.61 -6.72
N ILE A 3 -12.04 -3.77 -5.87
CA ILE A 3 -10.72 -3.19 -6.11
C ILE A 3 -9.76 -3.71 -5.04
N ASP A 4 -8.60 -4.24 -5.47
CA ASP A 4 -7.51 -4.57 -4.54
C ASP A 4 -6.59 -3.36 -4.41
N THR A 5 -6.62 -2.72 -3.26
CA THR A 5 -5.92 -1.45 -3.01
C THR A 5 -4.48 -1.59 -2.55
N HIS A 6 -3.94 -2.83 -2.45
CA HIS A 6 -2.59 -3.03 -1.95
C HIS A 6 -1.85 -4.18 -2.64
N ILE A 7 -1.16 -3.84 -3.74
CA ILE A 7 -0.32 -4.78 -4.48
C ILE A 7 1.09 -4.22 -4.66
N ARG A 8 2.09 -5.04 -4.35
CA ARG A 8 3.49 -4.75 -4.61
C ARG A 8 3.92 -5.50 -5.88
N PRO A 9 4.07 -4.83 -7.04
CA PRO A 9 4.23 -5.51 -8.33
C PRO A 9 5.64 -6.06 -8.59
N ALA A 10 6.41 -6.38 -7.56
CA ALA A 10 7.82 -6.79 -7.63
C ALA A 10 8.09 -8.00 -8.55
N LEU A 11 7.07 -8.85 -8.74
CA LEU A 11 7.17 -10.09 -9.53
C LEU A 11 6.47 -10.01 -10.89
N PHE A 12 6.05 -8.82 -11.34
CA PHE A 12 5.38 -8.67 -12.63
C PHE A 12 6.40 -8.71 -13.76
N SER A 13 6.25 -9.64 -14.69
CA SER A 13 7.25 -9.93 -15.74
C SER A 13 7.75 -8.71 -16.54
N PRO A 14 6.91 -7.68 -16.84
CA PRO A 14 7.40 -6.51 -17.58
C PRO A 14 8.55 -5.74 -16.92
N ILE A 15 8.72 -5.89 -15.60
CA ILE A 15 9.77 -5.19 -14.83
C ILE A 15 10.82 -6.15 -14.25
N CYS A 16 10.83 -7.42 -14.68
CA CYS A 16 11.74 -8.45 -14.18
C CYS A 16 12.77 -8.90 -15.22
N GLU A 17 12.97 -8.15 -16.30
CA GLU A 17 13.86 -8.51 -17.40
C GLU A 17 15.36 -8.44 -16.99
N ASN A 18 15.72 -7.47 -16.15
CA ASN A 18 17.05 -7.39 -15.57
C ASN A 18 17.14 -8.29 -14.34
N LYS A 19 17.93 -9.38 -14.45
CA LYS A 19 18.05 -10.41 -13.42
C LYS A 19 18.67 -9.85 -12.12
N GLU A 20 19.74 -9.08 -12.20
CA GLU A 20 20.43 -8.52 -11.04
C GLU A 20 19.50 -7.59 -10.25
N ARG A 21 18.81 -6.68 -10.94
CA ARG A 21 17.83 -5.78 -10.33
C ARG A 21 16.65 -6.55 -9.72
N PHE A 22 16.18 -7.60 -10.38
CA PHE A 22 15.13 -8.46 -9.85
C PHE A 22 15.56 -9.18 -8.57
N GLU A 23 16.77 -9.76 -8.53
CA GLU A 23 17.32 -10.43 -7.35
C GLU A 23 17.49 -9.46 -6.18
N LYS A 24 18.06 -8.27 -6.43
CA LYS A 24 18.20 -7.21 -5.43
C LYS A 24 16.84 -6.77 -4.86
N ARG A 25 15.83 -6.58 -5.72
CA ARG A 25 14.46 -6.25 -5.33
C ARG A 25 13.85 -7.35 -4.45
N CYS A 26 13.99 -8.61 -4.84
CA CYS A 26 13.49 -9.74 -4.07
C CYS A 26 14.15 -9.83 -2.69
N ASP A 27 15.45 -9.54 -2.60
CA ASP A 27 16.17 -9.48 -1.33
C ASP A 27 15.63 -8.34 -0.44
N GLN A 28 15.54 -7.12 -0.95
CA GLN A 28 15.07 -5.95 -0.21
C GLN A 28 13.63 -6.12 0.29
N MET A 29 12.76 -6.69 -0.53
CA MET A 29 11.35 -6.91 -0.22
C MET A 29 11.07 -8.24 0.50
N ASN A 30 12.11 -9.02 0.77
CA ASN A 30 12.02 -10.34 1.41
C ASN A 30 11.09 -11.31 0.65
N TYR A 31 11.29 -11.42 -0.67
CA TYR A 31 10.55 -12.31 -1.59
C TYR A 31 11.41 -13.47 -2.08
N HIS A 32 12.18 -14.07 -1.20
CA HIS A 32 13.03 -15.22 -1.53
C HIS A 32 12.21 -16.37 -2.11
N LEU A 33 12.76 -17.09 -3.07
CA LEU A 33 12.16 -18.24 -3.78
C LEU A 33 10.93 -17.91 -4.66
N MET A 34 10.54 -16.64 -4.81
CA MET A 34 9.48 -16.25 -5.71
C MET A 34 10.01 -16.06 -7.14
N LYS A 35 9.14 -16.29 -8.13
CA LYS A 35 9.47 -16.16 -9.55
C LYS A 35 8.60 -15.12 -10.23
N PRO A 36 9.08 -14.47 -11.30
CA PRO A 36 8.27 -13.58 -12.12
C PRO A 36 7.01 -14.27 -12.64
N SER A 37 5.91 -13.52 -12.71
CA SER A 37 4.63 -13.97 -13.23
C SER A 37 4.20 -13.08 -14.39
N SER A 38 3.64 -13.69 -15.45
CA SER A 38 3.10 -12.94 -16.56
C SER A 38 1.84 -12.15 -16.14
N ILE A 39 1.60 -11.02 -16.81
CA ILE A 39 0.40 -10.20 -16.58
C ILE A 39 -0.87 -11.03 -16.80
N GLU A 40 -0.91 -11.88 -17.81
CA GLU A 40 -2.04 -12.73 -18.10
C GLU A 40 -2.35 -13.69 -16.95
N LEU A 41 -1.34 -14.38 -16.40
CA LEU A 41 -1.51 -15.29 -15.27
C LEU A 41 -2.01 -14.55 -14.02
N LEU A 42 -1.43 -13.38 -13.75
CA LEU A 42 -1.85 -12.52 -12.64
C LEU A 42 -3.31 -12.10 -12.78
N LYS A 43 -3.72 -11.59 -13.96
CA LYS A 43 -5.12 -11.22 -14.22
C LYS A 43 -6.09 -12.39 -14.03
N LYS A 44 -5.73 -13.61 -14.45
CA LYS A 44 -6.53 -14.81 -14.17
C LYS A 44 -6.69 -15.07 -12.67
N GLN A 45 -5.63 -14.89 -11.88
CA GLN A 45 -5.70 -15.05 -10.41
C GLN A 45 -6.61 -13.99 -9.75
N TYR A 46 -6.56 -12.73 -10.20
CA TYR A 46 -7.44 -11.68 -9.70
C TYR A 46 -8.89 -11.91 -10.13
N ALA A 47 -9.13 -12.32 -11.36
CA ALA A 47 -10.48 -12.64 -11.85
C ALA A 47 -11.13 -13.78 -11.04
N LEU A 48 -10.37 -14.82 -10.63
CA LEU A 48 -10.83 -15.88 -9.73
C LEU A 48 -11.26 -15.36 -8.35
N ALA A 49 -10.76 -14.22 -7.93
CA ALA A 49 -11.16 -13.54 -6.70
C ALA A 49 -12.28 -12.50 -6.93
N GLY A 50 -12.78 -12.34 -8.16
CA GLY A 50 -13.75 -11.31 -8.52
C GLY A 50 -13.19 -9.88 -8.46
N ILE A 51 -11.85 -9.73 -8.55
CA ILE A 51 -11.16 -8.44 -8.50
C ILE A 51 -11.08 -7.87 -9.91
N GLU A 52 -11.58 -6.66 -10.09
CA GLU A 52 -11.71 -5.97 -11.36
C GLU A 52 -10.66 -4.89 -11.59
N LYS A 53 -10.09 -4.34 -10.51
CA LYS A 53 -8.99 -3.37 -10.56
C LYS A 53 -8.01 -3.60 -9.42
N VAL A 54 -6.76 -3.17 -9.64
CA VAL A 54 -5.71 -3.29 -8.63
C VAL A 54 -4.87 -2.02 -8.54
N PHE A 55 -4.49 -1.62 -7.32
CA PHE A 55 -3.56 -0.53 -7.08
C PHE A 55 -2.14 -1.09 -6.99
N LEU A 56 -1.25 -0.55 -7.81
CA LEU A 56 0.16 -0.92 -7.86
C LEU A 56 0.96 0.07 -7.02
N LEU A 57 1.59 -0.43 -5.97
CA LEU A 57 2.35 0.40 -5.03
C LEU A 57 3.86 0.24 -5.26
N PRO A 58 4.56 1.30 -5.70
CA PRO A 58 6.02 1.32 -5.88
C PRO A 58 6.75 1.36 -4.53
N SER A 59 8.07 1.52 -4.56
CA SER A 59 8.89 1.83 -3.39
C SER A 59 10.14 2.56 -3.81
N ASP A 60 10.34 3.74 -3.25
CA ASP A 60 11.55 4.52 -3.46
C ASP A 60 12.25 4.77 -2.12
N CYS A 61 13.43 4.16 -1.97
CA CYS A 61 14.40 4.39 -0.91
C CYS A 61 15.77 4.63 -1.53
N SER A 62 15.79 5.23 -2.72
CA SER A 62 16.97 5.33 -3.59
C SER A 62 18.10 6.18 -3.03
N PHE A 63 17.83 7.06 -2.07
CA PHE A 63 18.89 7.78 -1.35
C PHE A 63 19.89 6.84 -0.66
N GLU A 64 19.41 5.70 -0.14
CA GLU A 64 20.27 4.69 0.50
C GLU A 64 20.74 3.62 -0.47
N THR A 65 19.88 3.21 -1.39
CA THR A 65 20.09 2.01 -2.23
C THR A 65 20.66 2.33 -3.60
N GLY A 66 20.71 3.62 -3.98
CA GLY A 66 21.13 4.11 -5.29
C GLY A 66 20.06 4.06 -6.37
N GLU A 67 19.02 3.23 -6.19
CA GLU A 67 17.89 3.12 -7.11
C GLU A 67 16.60 2.71 -6.38
N PRO A 68 15.40 3.06 -6.89
CA PRO A 68 14.15 2.59 -6.30
C PRO A 68 14.00 1.07 -6.37
N ASP A 69 13.37 0.46 -5.37
CA ASP A 69 13.01 -0.96 -5.42
C ASP A 69 12.05 -1.24 -6.60
N ILE A 70 11.07 -0.36 -6.74
CA ILE A 70 10.14 -0.31 -7.89
C ILE A 70 9.94 1.18 -8.24
N SER A 71 10.37 1.57 -9.44
CA SER A 71 10.31 2.97 -9.88
C SER A 71 8.93 3.35 -10.42
N ASN A 72 8.67 4.67 -10.53
CA ASN A 72 7.46 5.20 -11.16
C ASN A 72 7.38 4.83 -12.65
N ASP A 73 8.51 4.79 -13.37
CA ASP A 73 8.57 4.36 -14.78
C ASP A 73 8.22 2.87 -14.93
N GLU A 74 8.62 2.02 -13.98
CA GLU A 74 8.22 0.60 -13.95
C GLU A 74 6.72 0.43 -13.67
N ILE A 75 6.14 1.25 -12.78
CA ILE A 75 4.69 1.27 -12.56
C ILE A 75 3.96 1.69 -13.83
N GLU A 76 4.41 2.76 -14.48
CA GLU A 76 3.83 3.22 -15.75
C GLU A 76 3.87 2.11 -16.81
N LYS A 77 5.00 1.42 -16.97
CA LYS A 77 5.16 0.27 -17.91
C LYS A 77 4.12 -0.82 -17.65
N ILE A 78 3.82 -1.13 -16.38
CA ILE A 78 2.79 -2.12 -16.04
C ILE A 78 1.38 -1.58 -16.33
N VAL A 79 1.09 -0.33 -15.96
CA VAL A 79 -0.21 0.30 -16.23
C VAL A 79 -0.53 0.31 -17.72
N GLN A 80 0.47 0.59 -18.57
CA GLN A 80 0.32 0.56 -20.02
C GLN A 80 -0.04 -0.81 -20.58
N CYS A 81 0.24 -1.92 -19.88
CA CYS A 81 -0.22 -3.26 -20.31
C CYS A 81 -1.74 -3.42 -20.26
N ASP A 82 -2.41 -2.76 -19.30
CA ASP A 82 -3.87 -2.71 -19.19
C ASP A 82 -4.32 -1.56 -18.27
N PRO A 83 -4.53 -0.34 -18.80
CA PRO A 83 -4.91 0.82 -17.99
C PRO A 83 -6.35 0.76 -17.46
N THR A 84 -7.15 -0.21 -17.89
CA THR A 84 -8.49 -0.42 -17.34
C THR A 84 -8.47 -1.25 -16.06
N PHE A 85 -7.44 -2.09 -15.90
CA PHE A 85 -7.25 -2.99 -14.77
C PHE A 85 -6.24 -2.44 -13.75
N PHE A 86 -5.12 -1.88 -14.21
CA PHE A 86 -4.06 -1.39 -13.33
C PHE A 86 -4.19 0.11 -13.03
N VAL A 87 -4.11 0.46 -11.75
CA VAL A 87 -4.05 1.84 -11.26
C VAL A 87 -2.70 2.02 -10.56
N GLY A 88 -1.80 2.78 -11.15
CA GLY A 88 -0.46 3.02 -10.61
C GLY A 88 -0.45 4.12 -9.55
N PHE A 89 0.28 3.90 -8.46
CA PHE A 89 0.67 4.93 -7.52
C PHE A 89 2.12 5.33 -7.75
N ALA A 90 2.50 6.53 -7.31
CA ALA A 90 3.87 7.02 -7.34
C ALA A 90 4.56 6.77 -5.98
N SER A 91 5.89 6.80 -5.97
CA SER A 91 6.71 6.96 -4.76
C SER A 91 7.86 7.91 -5.07
N ALA A 92 8.36 8.60 -4.05
CA ALA A 92 9.56 9.43 -4.13
C ALA A 92 10.28 9.39 -2.78
N ASP A 93 11.62 9.32 -2.81
CA ASP A 93 12.43 9.41 -1.59
C ASP A 93 12.61 10.88 -1.19
N PRO A 94 12.05 11.34 -0.05
CA PRO A 94 12.05 12.74 0.34
C PRO A 94 13.45 13.30 0.66
N ARG A 95 14.46 12.44 0.73
CA ARG A 95 15.86 12.84 0.96
C ARG A 95 16.58 13.30 -0.33
N LYS A 96 15.96 13.08 -1.49
CA LYS A 96 16.48 13.52 -2.80
C LYS A 96 16.01 14.94 -3.10
N GLU A 97 16.89 15.77 -3.63
CA GLU A 97 16.53 17.10 -4.11
C GLU A 97 15.49 17.07 -5.23
N SER A 98 15.50 16.01 -6.06
CA SER A 98 14.55 15.78 -7.17
C SER A 98 13.20 15.21 -6.76
N ALA A 99 12.98 14.87 -5.48
CA ALA A 99 11.78 14.16 -5.03
C ALA A 99 10.46 14.87 -5.43
N ALA A 100 10.41 16.18 -5.28
CA ALA A 100 9.26 16.99 -5.64
C ALA A 100 8.98 16.96 -7.16
N GLU A 101 10.02 17.13 -7.98
CA GLU A 101 9.92 17.10 -9.43
C GLU A 101 9.52 15.71 -9.95
N GLU A 102 10.09 14.66 -9.38
CA GLU A 102 9.75 13.26 -9.70
C GLU A 102 8.27 12.96 -9.42
N LEU A 103 7.74 13.42 -8.27
CA LEU A 103 6.33 13.22 -7.92
C LEU A 103 5.41 14.06 -8.82
N GLU A 104 5.75 15.32 -9.11
CA GLU A 104 4.97 16.12 -10.05
C GLU A 104 4.97 15.52 -11.46
N LYS A 105 6.11 15.02 -11.95
CA LYS A 105 6.22 14.28 -13.22
C LYS A 105 5.28 13.09 -13.23
N ALA A 106 5.29 12.30 -12.15
CA ALA A 106 4.44 11.12 -12.02
C ALA A 106 2.94 11.44 -12.13
N PHE A 107 2.49 12.55 -11.53
CA PHE A 107 1.10 12.96 -11.60
C PHE A 107 0.71 13.60 -12.93
N LYS A 108 1.59 14.41 -13.53
CA LYS A 108 1.29 15.17 -14.76
C LYS A 108 1.41 14.33 -16.03
N PHE A 109 2.44 13.49 -16.10
CA PHE A 109 2.83 12.86 -17.37
C PHE A 109 2.64 11.34 -17.37
N GLN A 110 2.74 10.68 -16.21
CA GLN A 110 2.57 9.24 -16.08
C GLN A 110 1.17 8.85 -15.58
N ASN A 111 0.30 9.84 -15.30
CA ASN A 111 -1.07 9.66 -14.83
C ASN A 111 -1.18 8.73 -13.60
N LEU A 112 -0.20 8.78 -12.69
CA LEU A 112 -0.25 7.99 -11.47
C LEU A 112 -1.27 8.59 -10.48
N ALA A 113 -2.03 7.72 -9.81
CA ALA A 113 -3.26 8.08 -9.13
C ALA A 113 -3.09 8.63 -7.71
N GLY A 114 -1.95 8.40 -7.08
CA GLY A 114 -1.67 8.82 -5.72
C GLY A 114 -0.22 8.56 -5.34
N LEU A 115 0.10 8.77 -4.08
CA LEU A 115 1.45 8.58 -3.51
C LEU A 115 1.44 7.37 -2.57
N TYR A 116 2.44 6.50 -2.65
CA TYR A 116 2.74 5.48 -1.66
C TYR A 116 4.06 5.78 -0.94
N ILE A 117 4.05 5.71 0.38
CA ILE A 117 5.23 5.94 1.24
C ILE A 117 5.38 4.81 2.26
N ASN A 118 6.60 4.28 2.38
CA ASN A 118 6.98 3.36 3.44
C ASN A 118 7.89 4.07 4.45
N THR A 119 7.29 4.70 5.45
CA THR A 119 7.99 5.44 6.51
C THR A 119 8.93 4.55 7.33
N ALA A 120 8.60 3.24 7.48
CA ALA A 120 9.46 2.29 8.17
C ALA A 120 10.81 2.08 7.45
N ARG A 121 10.79 2.06 6.11
CA ARG A 121 11.99 1.93 5.26
C ARG A 121 12.78 3.23 5.16
N LEU A 122 12.08 4.35 5.14
CA LEU A 122 12.73 5.68 5.12
C LEU A 122 13.36 6.06 6.46
N HIS A 123 13.02 5.37 7.54
CA HIS A 123 13.38 5.72 8.93
C HIS A 123 12.94 7.13 9.29
N MET A 124 11.74 7.52 8.87
CA MET A 124 11.16 8.85 9.12
C MET A 124 9.79 8.71 9.76
N TYR A 125 9.51 9.53 10.76
CA TYR A 125 8.15 9.70 11.24
C TYR A 125 7.28 10.37 10.17
N PRO A 126 5.97 10.08 10.11
CA PRO A 126 5.08 10.70 9.13
C PRO A 126 5.09 12.23 9.14
N CYS A 127 5.32 12.85 10.30
CA CYS A 127 5.41 14.31 10.49
C CYS A 127 6.80 14.90 10.22
N ASP A 128 7.76 14.15 9.65
CA ASP A 128 9.07 14.67 9.26
C ASP A 128 8.90 15.75 8.17
N GLU A 129 9.50 16.92 8.39
CA GLU A 129 9.33 18.10 7.51
C GLU A 129 9.74 17.83 6.05
N ARG A 130 10.67 16.91 5.83
CA ARG A 130 11.10 16.51 4.48
C ARG A 130 9.97 15.85 3.66
N LEU A 131 8.98 15.26 4.32
CA LEU A 131 7.82 14.66 3.68
C LEU A 131 6.75 15.69 3.29
N PHE A 132 6.71 16.86 3.93
CA PHE A 132 5.64 17.84 3.71
C PHE A 132 5.56 18.33 2.27
N VAL A 133 6.69 18.49 1.59
CA VAL A 133 6.69 18.88 0.16
C VAL A 133 5.91 17.86 -0.71
N LEU A 134 6.02 16.57 -0.41
CA LEU A 134 5.29 15.53 -1.13
C LEU A 134 3.78 15.57 -0.80
N TYR A 135 3.42 15.85 0.45
CA TYR A 135 2.02 15.99 0.87
C TYR A 135 1.37 17.23 0.26
N ASP A 136 2.09 18.35 0.18
CA ASP A 136 1.62 19.57 -0.47
C ASP A 136 1.37 19.35 -1.96
N ILE A 137 2.21 18.55 -2.63
CA ILE A 137 1.99 18.13 -4.02
C ILE A 137 0.73 17.26 -4.11
N CYS A 138 0.53 16.28 -3.21
CA CYS A 138 -0.69 15.47 -3.17
C CYS A 138 -1.94 16.33 -2.98
N LYS A 139 -1.91 17.30 -2.06
CA LYS A 139 -2.97 18.29 -1.86
C LYS A 139 -3.24 19.11 -3.12
N LYS A 140 -2.20 19.66 -3.76
CA LYS A 140 -2.28 20.45 -5.01
C LYS A 140 -2.95 19.68 -6.14
N TYR A 141 -2.62 18.41 -6.30
CA TYR A 141 -3.15 17.55 -7.36
C TYR A 141 -4.39 16.75 -6.95
N LYS A 142 -4.90 16.93 -5.71
CA LYS A 142 -6.01 16.16 -5.12
C LYS A 142 -5.79 14.65 -5.25
N ARG A 143 -4.58 14.19 -4.92
CA ARG A 143 -4.18 12.79 -4.97
C ARG A 143 -4.11 12.20 -3.55
N PRO A 144 -4.64 10.98 -3.34
CA PRO A 144 -4.55 10.30 -2.05
C PRO A 144 -3.13 9.85 -1.73
N ILE A 145 -2.90 9.59 -0.44
CA ILE A 145 -1.66 9.00 0.05
C ILE A 145 -1.97 7.65 0.69
N ILE A 146 -1.22 6.62 0.31
CA ILE A 146 -1.22 5.32 0.99
C ILE A 146 0.10 5.18 1.75
N PHE A 147 0.02 5.00 3.04
CA PHE A 147 1.19 4.75 3.89
C PHE A 147 1.32 3.27 4.24
N GLN A 148 2.54 2.78 4.26
CA GLN A 148 2.84 1.60 5.05
C GLN A 148 2.55 1.94 6.52
N ALA A 149 1.62 1.24 7.15
CA ALA A 149 1.31 1.37 8.56
C ALA A 149 1.32 0.00 9.24
N GLY A 150 1.67 -0.05 10.52
CA GLY A 150 1.88 -1.31 11.21
C GLY A 150 3.20 -1.99 10.82
N LEU A 151 3.24 -3.32 10.92
CA LEU A 151 4.47 -4.08 10.69
C LEU A 151 4.85 -4.14 9.21
N SER A 152 6.04 -3.66 8.87
CA SER A 152 6.67 -3.87 7.57
C SER A 152 7.57 -5.10 7.61
N MET A 153 7.49 -5.95 6.57
CA MET A 153 8.32 -7.14 6.41
C MET A 153 9.49 -6.93 5.43
N GLU A 154 9.69 -5.70 4.98
CA GLU A 154 10.83 -5.35 4.14
C GLU A 154 12.11 -5.27 4.96
N ASN A 155 13.22 -5.64 4.35
CA ASN A 155 14.53 -5.52 4.99
C ASN A 155 14.83 -4.06 5.36
N ASN A 156 15.59 -3.85 6.41
CA ASN A 156 15.96 -2.54 6.91
C ASN A 156 14.75 -1.62 7.20
N SER A 157 13.63 -2.18 7.69
CA SER A 157 12.45 -1.41 8.11
C SER A 157 12.31 -1.41 9.64
N LEU A 158 11.91 -0.27 10.21
CA LEU A 158 11.71 -0.11 11.64
C LEU A 158 10.26 0.28 11.95
N ALA A 159 9.55 -0.62 12.61
CA ALA A 159 8.11 -0.50 12.88
C ALA A 159 7.72 0.76 13.68
N LYS A 160 8.62 1.33 14.49
CA LYS A 160 8.37 2.58 15.24
C LYS A 160 7.97 3.77 14.36
N TYR A 161 8.43 3.80 13.10
CA TYR A 161 8.11 4.89 12.16
C TYR A 161 6.79 4.72 11.42
N CYS A 162 6.11 3.58 11.60
CA CYS A 162 4.82 3.30 10.95
C CYS A 162 3.73 2.83 11.94
N ARG A 163 3.90 3.16 13.23
CA ARG A 163 2.85 2.98 14.23
C ARG A 163 1.69 3.92 13.93
N PRO A 164 0.42 3.45 13.92
CA PRO A 164 -0.70 4.24 13.44
C PRO A 164 -0.88 5.61 14.10
N ILE A 165 -0.67 5.70 15.41
CA ILE A 165 -0.86 6.97 16.13
C ILE A 165 0.10 8.07 15.66
N GLU A 166 1.27 7.72 15.11
CA GLU A 166 2.25 8.68 14.58
C GLU A 166 1.75 9.42 13.32
N PHE A 167 0.66 8.94 12.69
CA PHE A 167 0.05 9.60 11.53
C PHE A 167 -0.97 10.67 11.91
N GLU A 168 -1.32 10.82 13.21
CA GLU A 168 -2.36 11.73 13.65
C GLU A 168 -2.10 13.18 13.26
N GLU A 169 -0.87 13.66 13.41
CA GLU A 169 -0.49 15.03 13.04
C GLU A 169 -0.68 15.29 11.54
N VAL A 170 -0.33 14.32 10.70
CA VAL A 170 -0.50 14.43 9.24
C VAL A 170 -1.98 14.45 8.86
N LEU A 171 -2.79 13.56 9.45
CA LEU A 171 -4.25 13.54 9.25
C LEU A 171 -4.89 14.89 9.61
N SER A 172 -4.47 15.48 10.73
CA SER A 172 -4.96 16.78 11.19
C SER A 172 -4.49 17.95 10.31
N LYS A 173 -3.24 17.91 9.84
CA LYS A 173 -2.64 18.98 9.04
C LYS A 173 -3.13 19.00 7.58
N TYR A 174 -3.51 17.83 7.05
CA TYR A 174 -3.93 17.66 5.65
C TYR A 174 -5.36 17.09 5.53
N PRO A 175 -6.39 17.76 6.10
CA PRO A 175 -7.76 17.22 6.10
C PRO A 175 -8.38 17.05 4.70
N GLU A 176 -7.86 17.76 3.68
CA GLU A 176 -8.32 17.66 2.30
C GLU A 176 -7.63 16.52 1.51
N VAL A 177 -6.66 15.82 2.09
CA VAL A 177 -5.97 14.68 1.47
C VAL A 177 -6.48 13.38 2.08
N ASN A 178 -7.03 12.49 1.25
CA ASN A 178 -7.40 11.16 1.71
C ASN A 178 -6.14 10.33 2.00
N ILE A 179 -6.03 9.81 3.20
CA ILE A 179 -4.88 9.07 3.71
C ILE A 179 -5.30 7.65 4.09
N CYS A 180 -4.66 6.66 3.48
CA CYS A 180 -4.87 5.25 3.80
C CYS A 180 -3.70 4.70 4.61
N LEU A 181 -3.99 4.21 5.81
CA LEU A 181 -3.06 3.47 6.67
C LEU A 181 -3.17 1.98 6.35
N SER A 182 -2.17 1.41 5.66
CA SER A 182 -2.22 0.01 5.21
C SER A 182 -2.26 -0.98 6.36
N HIS A 183 -2.71 -2.22 6.05
CA HIS A 183 -2.63 -3.37 6.95
C HIS A 183 -3.44 -3.22 8.24
N VAL A 184 -4.48 -2.36 8.27
CA VAL A 184 -5.22 -2.00 9.50
C VAL A 184 -4.27 -1.56 10.63
N GLY A 185 -3.06 -1.13 10.28
CA GLY A 185 -2.01 -0.77 11.25
C GLY A 185 -1.53 -1.91 12.15
N TRP A 186 -1.78 -3.16 11.77
CA TRP A 186 -1.42 -4.32 12.61
C TRP A 186 0.06 -4.30 13.05
N PRO A 187 0.39 -4.58 14.33
CA PRO A 187 -0.49 -5.10 15.39
C PRO A 187 -1.26 -4.05 16.20
N TRP A 188 -1.12 -2.75 15.94
CA TRP A 188 -1.77 -1.65 16.69
C TRP A 188 -3.15 -1.30 16.13
N VAL A 189 -3.99 -2.31 15.96
CA VAL A 189 -5.31 -2.21 15.30
C VAL A 189 -6.24 -1.18 15.96
N GLN A 190 -6.22 -1.08 17.29
CA GLN A 190 -7.06 -0.15 18.03
C GLN A 190 -6.67 1.33 17.81
N GLU A 191 -5.38 1.62 17.60
CA GLU A 191 -4.95 2.96 17.22
C GLU A 191 -5.49 3.35 15.85
N THR A 192 -5.45 2.41 14.88
CA THR A 192 -6.06 2.65 13.56
C THR A 192 -7.56 2.87 13.68
N ALA A 193 -8.28 2.06 14.46
CA ALA A 193 -9.71 2.23 14.69
C ALA A 193 -10.04 3.61 15.27
N ALA A 194 -9.26 4.08 16.23
CA ALA A 194 -9.43 5.42 16.81
C ALA A 194 -9.24 6.54 15.79
N LEU A 195 -8.23 6.43 14.91
CA LEU A 195 -7.99 7.40 13.84
C LEU A 195 -9.09 7.38 12.77
N LEU A 196 -9.59 6.20 12.39
CA LEU A 196 -10.72 6.06 11.45
C LEU A 196 -11.98 6.73 11.98
N LEU A 197 -12.24 6.65 13.28
CA LEU A 197 -13.40 7.32 13.91
C LEU A 197 -13.22 8.84 13.97
N LYS A 198 -12.02 9.31 14.28
CA LYS A 198 -11.74 10.71 14.55
C LYS A 198 -11.59 11.54 13.28
N TYR A 199 -11.02 11.00 12.22
CA TYR A 199 -10.65 11.73 11.01
C TYR A 199 -11.42 11.25 9.79
N GLU A 200 -12.16 12.14 9.13
CA GLU A 200 -12.95 11.83 7.93
C GLU A 200 -12.06 11.41 6.75
N ASN A 201 -10.87 11.97 6.64
CA ASN A 201 -9.88 11.69 5.60
C ASN A 201 -9.00 10.46 5.87
N CYS A 202 -9.26 9.72 6.97
CA CYS A 202 -8.52 8.50 7.32
C CYS A 202 -9.23 7.26 6.78
N TYR A 203 -8.48 6.42 6.09
CA TYR A 203 -8.89 5.14 5.53
C TYR A 203 -7.89 4.05 5.90
N THR A 204 -8.28 2.78 5.73
CA THR A 204 -7.36 1.65 5.87
C THR A 204 -7.64 0.56 4.85
N ASN A 205 -6.74 -0.43 4.75
CA ASN A 205 -6.98 -1.60 3.91
C ASN A 205 -6.67 -2.91 4.63
N THR A 206 -7.25 -4.00 4.11
CA THR A 206 -7.22 -5.34 4.69
C THR A 206 -5.99 -6.17 4.30
N ALA A 207 -4.91 -5.58 3.81
CA ALA A 207 -3.71 -6.29 3.34
C ALA A 207 -2.90 -6.93 4.49
N LEU A 208 -3.58 -7.68 5.35
CA LEU A 208 -3.00 -8.29 6.56
C LEU A 208 -2.09 -9.47 6.26
N MET A 209 -1.10 -9.66 7.12
CA MET A 209 -0.26 -10.86 7.12
C MET A 209 -1.04 -12.05 7.69
N ASN A 210 -1.10 -13.14 6.92
CA ASN A 210 -1.89 -14.33 7.28
C ASN A 210 -1.00 -15.36 7.99
N PHE A 211 -0.64 -15.11 9.24
CA PHE A 211 0.22 -16.02 10.02
C PHE A 211 -0.44 -17.37 10.29
N ASP A 212 -1.71 -17.39 10.73
CA ASP A 212 -2.46 -18.62 10.99
C ASP A 212 -3.32 -19.05 9.81
N GLY A 213 -3.89 -18.09 9.10
CA GLY A 213 -4.77 -18.26 7.98
C GLY A 213 -5.60 -17.00 7.76
N PRO A 214 -6.12 -16.78 6.54
CA PRO A 214 -6.85 -15.55 6.24
C PRO A 214 -8.08 -15.36 7.12
N TYR A 215 -8.88 -16.40 7.30
CA TYR A 215 -10.07 -16.33 8.13
C TYR A 215 -9.74 -15.98 9.59
N GLN A 216 -8.75 -16.66 10.18
CA GLN A 216 -8.36 -16.47 11.58
C GLN A 216 -7.88 -15.05 11.84
N ILE A 217 -7.02 -14.51 10.99
CA ILE A 217 -6.50 -13.15 11.18
C ILE A 217 -7.60 -12.10 11.00
N TYR A 218 -8.44 -12.23 9.97
CA TYR A 218 -9.54 -11.29 9.76
C TYR A 218 -10.58 -11.38 10.89
N LYS A 219 -10.93 -12.59 11.33
CA LYS A 219 -11.81 -12.77 12.49
C LYS A 219 -11.23 -12.07 13.72
N LYS A 220 -9.96 -12.37 14.04
CA LYS A 220 -9.31 -11.74 15.18
C LYS A 220 -9.36 -10.21 15.08
N VAL A 221 -8.93 -9.63 13.98
CA VAL A 221 -8.83 -8.18 13.80
C VAL A 221 -10.21 -7.53 13.83
N PHE A 222 -11.16 -7.99 13.03
CA PHE A 222 -12.42 -7.28 12.82
C PHE A 222 -13.52 -7.63 13.83
N THR A 223 -13.47 -8.83 14.45
CA THR A 223 -14.51 -9.22 15.41
C THR A 223 -14.05 -9.23 16.88
N GLU A 224 -12.75 -9.44 17.12
CA GLU A 224 -12.22 -9.49 18.49
C GLU A 224 -11.50 -8.20 18.88
N ASP A 225 -10.52 -7.74 18.05
CA ASP A 225 -9.71 -6.56 18.36
C ASP A 225 -10.49 -5.24 18.14
N MET A 226 -11.28 -5.13 17.06
CA MET A 226 -12.13 -3.97 16.77
C MET A 226 -13.56 -4.11 17.29
N GLY A 227 -14.13 -5.32 17.18
CA GLY A 227 -15.55 -5.60 17.45
C GLY A 227 -16.41 -5.48 16.19
N ALA A 228 -17.15 -6.56 15.86
CA ALA A 228 -17.91 -6.69 14.62
C ALA A 228 -18.93 -5.55 14.43
N LEU A 229 -19.75 -5.25 15.44
CA LEU A 229 -20.73 -4.17 15.37
C LEU A 229 -20.09 -2.79 15.18
N TRP A 230 -18.91 -2.58 15.74
CA TRP A 230 -18.17 -1.35 15.56
C TRP A 230 -17.70 -1.16 14.13
N VAL A 231 -17.16 -2.23 13.53
CA VAL A 231 -16.78 -2.23 12.13
C VAL A 231 -17.96 -1.92 11.23
N GLU A 232 -19.06 -2.66 11.37
CA GLU A 232 -20.23 -2.52 10.49
C GLU A 232 -20.91 -1.15 10.60
N HIS A 233 -21.06 -0.62 11.80
CA HIS A 233 -21.86 0.59 12.04
C HIS A 233 -21.08 1.90 11.98
N ASN A 234 -19.75 1.87 12.14
CA ASN A 234 -19.00 3.12 12.31
C ASN A 234 -17.87 3.34 11.30
N ILE A 235 -17.22 2.28 10.81
CA ILE A 235 -16.00 2.42 9.99
C ILE A 235 -15.96 1.55 8.73
N ALA A 236 -17.02 0.83 8.39
CA ALA A 236 -17.06 -0.07 7.23
C ALA A 236 -16.73 0.66 5.92
N ASP A 237 -17.23 1.87 5.74
CA ASP A 237 -17.01 2.73 4.56
C ASP A 237 -15.58 3.28 4.44
N LYS A 238 -14.77 3.11 5.48
CA LYS A 238 -13.35 3.53 5.54
C LYS A 238 -12.36 2.37 5.40
N ILE A 239 -12.87 1.13 5.28
CA ILE A 239 -12.03 -0.08 5.15
C ILE A 239 -12.10 -0.59 3.70
N MET A 240 -10.97 -0.55 3.02
CA MET A 240 -10.85 -1.02 1.65
C MET A 240 -10.28 -2.44 1.60
N PHE A 241 -10.66 -3.22 0.58
CA PHE A 241 -10.02 -4.50 0.36
C PHE A 241 -8.58 -4.31 -0.14
N GLY A 242 -7.64 -5.04 0.44
CA GLY A 242 -6.26 -5.16 0.02
C GLY A 242 -5.79 -6.59 0.24
N SER A 243 -5.18 -7.24 -0.76
CA SER A 243 -4.71 -8.62 -0.63
C SER A 243 -3.31 -8.74 -0.03
N GLY A 244 -2.46 -7.73 -0.21
CA GLY A 244 -1.04 -7.82 0.11
C GLY A 244 -0.24 -8.71 -0.87
N SER A 245 -0.74 -8.89 -2.09
CA SER A 245 -0.05 -9.64 -3.15
C SER A 245 1.30 -8.97 -3.51
N PRO A 246 2.35 -9.74 -3.81
CA PRO A 246 2.39 -11.17 -4.08
C PRO A 246 2.56 -12.05 -2.82
N ARG A 247 2.78 -11.47 -1.65
CA ARG A 247 3.02 -12.21 -0.41
C ARG A 247 1.85 -13.14 -0.07
N ILE A 248 0.63 -12.67 -0.34
CA ILE A 248 -0.60 -13.44 -0.14
C ILE A 248 -1.39 -13.49 -1.45
N ARG A 249 -1.91 -14.66 -1.78
CA ARG A 249 -2.73 -14.83 -2.98
C ARG A 249 -4.06 -14.10 -2.83
N PRO A 250 -4.49 -13.27 -3.81
CA PRO A 250 -5.72 -12.47 -3.71
C PRO A 250 -6.97 -13.31 -3.39
N VAL A 251 -7.12 -14.47 -4.05
CA VAL A 251 -8.24 -15.40 -3.79
C VAL A 251 -8.29 -15.84 -2.33
N ARG A 252 -7.14 -16.06 -1.71
CA ARG A 252 -7.06 -16.51 -0.32
C ARG A 252 -7.49 -15.40 0.64
N SER A 253 -7.02 -14.18 0.44
CA SER A 253 -7.41 -13.00 1.23
C SER A 253 -8.90 -12.72 1.08
N LYS A 254 -9.41 -12.67 -0.18
CA LYS A 254 -10.81 -12.39 -0.46
C LYS A 254 -11.76 -13.38 0.21
N ARG A 255 -11.49 -14.69 0.05
CA ARG A 255 -12.31 -15.74 0.69
C ARG A 255 -12.28 -15.68 2.21
N GLY A 256 -11.10 -15.36 2.80
CA GLY A 256 -10.97 -15.19 4.24
C GLY A 256 -11.82 -14.04 4.77
N LEU A 257 -11.83 -12.91 4.06
CA LEU A 257 -12.64 -11.74 4.43
C LEU A 257 -14.14 -12.02 4.24
N ASP A 258 -14.54 -12.57 3.08
CA ASP A 258 -15.94 -12.88 2.78
C ASP A 258 -16.55 -13.87 3.78
N SER A 259 -15.75 -14.78 4.34
CA SER A 259 -16.22 -15.75 5.32
C SER A 259 -16.59 -15.15 6.69
N LEU A 260 -16.29 -13.86 6.93
CA LEU A 260 -16.76 -13.14 8.13
C LEU A 260 -18.24 -12.77 8.05
N GLY A 261 -18.83 -12.71 6.85
CA GLY A 261 -20.24 -12.42 6.64
C GLY A 261 -20.64 -10.98 6.91
N PHE A 262 -19.71 -10.02 6.88
CA PHE A 262 -20.04 -8.60 6.89
C PHE A 262 -20.86 -8.22 5.65
N SER A 263 -21.85 -7.35 5.82
CA SER A 263 -22.78 -6.89 4.79
C SER A 263 -22.18 -5.79 3.90
#